data_b75f92b34b4a97854d65542205926caa
#
_entry.id   b75f92b34b4a97854d65542205926caa
#
_cell.length_a   1.000
_cell.length_b   1.000
_cell.length_c   1.000
_cell.angle_alpha   90.00
_cell.angle_beta   90.00
_cell.angle_gamma   90.00
#
_symmetry.space_group_name_H-M   'P 1'
#
loop_
_entity.id
_entity.type
_entity.pdbx_description
1 polymer ?
#
loop_
_entity_poly.entity_id
_entity_poly.type
_entity_poly.pdbx_seq_one_letter_code
_entity_poly.pdbx_strand_id
1 'polypeptide(L)'
;ISKLNKILDAIFREKATHVWLKKFALAGIPSGPVLTVDQMHNDPHVIDRNMIVSPIHTLLGPTKAIGCPVKFSKSKSSVGLSAPLYGEHTQKILREIGYKKSEIDILIASKIIA
;
A
#
# COMPACT_ATOMS: atom_id res chain seq x y z
N ILE A 1 11.31 24.10 -24.10
CA ILE A 1 10.89 22.84 -23.44
C ILE A 1 10.23 21.89 -24.44
N SER A 2 9.20 22.27 -25.20
CA SER A 2 8.50 21.39 -26.14
C SER A 2 9.39 20.83 -27.28
N LYS A 3 10.36 21.60 -27.78
CA LYS A 3 11.30 21.13 -28.81
C LYS A 3 12.27 20.07 -28.25
N LEU A 4 12.77 20.27 -27.03
CA LEU A 4 13.67 19.32 -26.37
C LEU A 4 12.92 17.99 -26.09
N ASN A 5 11.71 18.05 -25.58
CA ASN A 5 10.91 16.84 -25.30
C ASN A 5 10.69 16.01 -26.58
N LYS A 6 10.38 16.64 -27.70
CA LYS A 6 10.23 15.93 -28.99
C LYS A 6 11.52 15.21 -29.42
N ILE A 7 12.69 15.82 -29.20
CA ILE A 7 13.97 15.20 -29.51
C ILE A 7 14.23 14.01 -28.59
N LEU A 8 14.01 14.18 -27.28
CA LEU A 8 14.17 13.09 -26.29
C LEU A 8 13.21 11.94 -26.53
N ASP A 9 11.95 12.22 -26.82
CA ASP A 9 10.95 11.20 -27.15
C ASP A 9 11.36 10.36 -28.37
N ALA A 10 11.89 10.99 -29.41
CA ALA A 10 12.37 10.27 -30.59
C ALA A 10 13.53 9.33 -30.22
N ILE A 11 14.52 9.83 -29.48
CA ILE A 11 15.68 9.05 -29.04
C ILE A 11 15.27 7.92 -28.11
N PHE A 12 14.41 8.16 -27.11
CA PHE A 12 14.01 7.14 -26.14
C PHE A 12 13.17 6.01 -26.75
N ARG A 13 12.47 6.26 -27.84
CA ARG A 13 11.72 5.23 -28.59
C ARG A 13 12.60 4.23 -29.33
N GLU A 14 13.88 4.54 -29.56
CA GLU A 14 14.80 3.66 -30.29
C GLU A 14 15.14 2.36 -29.54
N LYS A 15 15.01 2.35 -28.21
CA LYS A 15 15.42 1.20 -27.38
C LYS A 15 14.41 0.95 -26.24
N ALA A 16 14.37 -0.29 -25.79
CA ALA A 16 13.57 -0.67 -24.64
C ALA A 16 14.07 0.00 -23.35
N THR A 17 13.17 0.23 -22.40
CA THR A 17 13.43 0.91 -21.12
C THR A 17 14.64 0.34 -20.38
N HIS A 18 14.75 -0.99 -20.27
CA HIS A 18 15.86 -1.62 -19.54
C HIS A 18 17.25 -1.33 -20.13
N VAL A 19 17.32 -1.11 -21.46
CA VAL A 19 18.58 -0.75 -22.13
C VAL A 19 19.00 0.67 -21.77
N TRP A 20 18.02 1.59 -21.69
CA TRP A 20 18.26 2.97 -21.27
C TRP A 20 18.67 3.05 -19.81
N LEU A 21 17.96 2.35 -18.92
CA LEU A 21 18.28 2.32 -17.50
C LEU A 21 19.71 1.81 -17.23
N LYS A 22 20.13 0.76 -17.95
CA LYS A 22 21.52 0.27 -17.86
C LYS A 22 22.53 1.33 -18.31
N LYS A 23 22.27 2.06 -19.40
CA LYS A 23 23.15 3.14 -19.88
C LYS A 23 23.21 4.29 -18.89
N PHE A 24 22.09 4.69 -18.31
CA PHE A 24 22.03 5.76 -17.31
C PHE A 24 22.77 5.37 -16.03
N ALA A 25 22.62 4.15 -15.58
CA ALA A 25 23.36 3.64 -14.42
C ALA A 25 24.88 3.70 -14.65
N LEU A 26 25.36 3.28 -15.83
CA LEU A 26 26.78 3.35 -16.20
C LEU A 26 27.29 4.81 -16.31
N ALA A 27 26.43 5.73 -16.68
CA ALA A 27 26.75 7.16 -16.78
C ALA A 27 26.57 7.91 -15.44
N GLY A 28 26.19 7.22 -14.35
CA GLY A 28 25.93 7.85 -13.04
C GLY A 28 24.68 8.72 -13.03
N ILE A 29 23.73 8.52 -13.96
CA ILE A 29 22.49 9.29 -14.04
C ILE A 29 21.41 8.57 -13.24
N PRO A 30 20.87 9.16 -12.16
CA PRO A 30 19.77 8.57 -11.39
C PRO A 30 18.55 8.38 -12.29
N SER A 31 18.07 7.14 -12.35
CA SER A 31 16.93 6.79 -13.20
C SER A 31 16.24 5.55 -12.66
N GLY A 32 14.98 5.38 -12.98
CA GLY A 32 14.19 4.21 -12.58
C GLY A 32 13.04 3.94 -13.56
N PRO A 33 12.49 2.72 -13.55
CA PRO A 33 11.32 2.41 -14.36
C PRO A 33 10.07 3.05 -13.76
N VAL A 34 9.10 3.39 -14.61
CA VAL A 34 7.74 3.69 -14.18
C VAL A 34 6.99 2.36 -14.14
N LEU A 35 6.65 1.90 -12.95
CA LEU A 35 5.98 0.62 -12.74
C LEU A 35 4.47 0.81 -12.60
N THR A 36 3.71 -0.14 -13.11
CA THR A 36 2.28 -0.29 -12.77
C THR A 36 2.14 -0.90 -11.37
N VAL A 37 0.95 -0.83 -10.77
CA VAL A 37 0.73 -1.33 -9.39
C VAL A 37 1.02 -2.83 -9.27
N ASP A 38 0.64 -3.63 -10.26
CA ASP A 38 0.93 -5.06 -10.30
C ASP A 38 2.43 -5.36 -10.44
N GLN A 39 3.15 -4.57 -11.23
CA GLN A 39 4.61 -4.68 -11.36
C GLN A 39 5.31 -4.29 -10.05
N MET A 40 4.85 -3.22 -9.39
CA MET A 40 5.38 -2.78 -8.10
C MET A 40 5.25 -3.89 -7.03
N HIS A 41 4.15 -4.65 -7.02
CA HIS A 41 3.95 -5.75 -6.07
C HIS A 41 4.98 -6.87 -6.19
N ASN A 42 5.67 -6.97 -7.32
CA ASN A 42 6.67 -8.00 -7.61
C ASN A 42 8.09 -7.43 -7.72
N ASP A 43 8.25 -6.12 -7.50
CA ASP A 43 9.56 -5.49 -7.54
C ASP A 43 10.42 -5.93 -6.33
N PRO A 44 11.65 -6.45 -6.55
CA PRO A 44 12.52 -6.94 -5.47
C PRO A 44 12.81 -5.90 -4.40
N HIS A 45 13.04 -4.64 -4.77
CA HIS A 45 13.33 -3.58 -3.81
C HIS A 45 12.12 -3.27 -2.94
N VAL A 46 10.92 -3.24 -3.52
CA VAL A 46 9.66 -3.03 -2.80
C VAL A 46 9.41 -4.15 -1.79
N ILE A 47 9.72 -5.40 -2.18
CA ILE A 47 9.61 -6.59 -1.32
C ILE A 47 10.63 -6.53 -0.18
N ASP A 48 11.91 -6.31 -0.47
CA ASP A 48 12.98 -6.23 0.53
C ASP A 48 12.76 -5.11 1.54
N ARG A 49 12.14 -4.03 1.12
CA ARG A 49 11.74 -2.91 1.99
C ARG A 49 10.48 -3.19 2.79
N ASN A 50 9.86 -4.37 2.67
CA ASN A 50 8.57 -4.71 3.30
C ASN A 50 7.50 -3.63 3.02
N MET A 51 7.46 -3.16 1.77
CA MET A 51 6.47 -2.18 1.32
C MET A 51 5.18 -2.84 0.86
N ILE A 52 5.17 -4.15 0.69
CA ILE A 52 3.97 -4.96 0.49
C ILE A 52 3.80 -5.86 1.71
N VAL A 53 2.65 -5.77 2.34
CA VAL A 53 2.25 -6.56 3.50
C VAL A 53 1.01 -7.37 3.18
N SER A 54 0.78 -8.45 3.92
CA SER A 54 -0.34 -9.36 3.69
C SER A 54 -1.25 -9.46 4.92
N PRO A 55 -2.03 -8.41 5.23
CA PRO A 55 -3.00 -8.49 6.32
C PRO A 55 -4.09 -9.49 5.97
N ILE A 56 -4.60 -10.19 6.99
CA ILE A 56 -5.67 -11.18 6.84
C ILE A 56 -7.01 -10.47 6.95
N HIS A 57 -7.78 -10.49 5.87
CA HIS A 57 -9.14 -9.96 5.85
C HIS A 57 -10.13 -11.03 6.29
N THR A 58 -11.13 -10.65 7.07
CA THR A 58 -12.10 -11.56 7.70
C THR A 58 -12.83 -12.48 6.71
N LEU A 59 -13.19 -11.97 5.53
CA LEU A 59 -13.88 -12.76 4.49
C LEU A 59 -12.96 -13.21 3.36
N LEU A 60 -11.97 -12.40 2.97
CA LEU A 60 -11.16 -12.65 1.78
C LEU A 60 -9.88 -13.45 2.08
N GLY A 61 -9.54 -13.65 3.35
CA GLY A 61 -8.26 -14.24 3.73
C GLY A 61 -7.08 -13.28 3.49
N PRO A 62 -5.90 -13.77 3.12
CA PRO A 62 -4.73 -12.93 2.88
C PRO A 62 -4.97 -11.93 1.76
N THR A 63 -4.78 -10.64 2.04
CA THR A 63 -4.86 -9.55 1.07
C THR A 63 -3.51 -8.88 0.92
N LYS A 64 -3.32 -8.07 -0.12
CA LYS A 64 -2.11 -7.25 -0.27
C LYS A 64 -2.41 -5.79 0.06
N ALA A 65 -1.57 -5.17 0.87
CA ALA A 65 -1.65 -3.77 1.22
C ALA A 65 -0.27 -3.11 1.18
N ILE A 66 -0.25 -1.79 1.06
CA ILE A 66 0.99 -1.02 1.12
C ILE A 66 1.46 -0.94 2.57
N GLY A 67 2.70 -1.31 2.81
CA GLY A 67 3.35 -1.22 4.12
C GLY A 67 3.75 0.21 4.49
N CYS A 68 4.11 0.43 5.74
CA CYS A 68 4.60 1.72 6.20
C CYS A 68 6.00 2.01 5.61
N PRO A 69 6.21 3.14 4.93
CA PRO A 69 7.51 3.49 4.34
C PRO A 69 8.55 3.88 5.40
N VAL A 70 8.10 4.38 6.54
CA VAL A 70 8.99 4.76 7.65
C VAL A 70 9.35 3.50 8.44
N LYS A 71 10.65 3.24 8.56
CA LYS A 71 11.19 2.10 9.32
C LYS A 71 11.97 2.62 10.51
N PHE A 72 11.56 2.26 11.73
CA PHE A 72 12.23 2.62 12.96
C PHE A 72 13.13 1.49 13.45
N SER A 73 14.29 1.83 14.02
CA SER A 73 15.22 0.83 14.57
C SER A 73 14.73 0.16 15.85
N LYS A 74 13.95 0.88 16.66
CA LYS A 74 13.49 0.40 17.97
C LYS A 74 11.99 0.08 18.03
N SER A 75 11.18 0.67 17.16
CA SER A 75 9.72 0.48 17.12
C SER A 75 9.33 -0.24 15.85
N LYS A 76 8.45 -1.24 15.95
CA LYS A 76 7.90 -1.89 14.75
C LYS A 76 6.81 -1.02 14.15
N SER A 77 7.01 -0.56 12.93
CA SER A 77 5.92 -0.03 12.10
C SER A 77 5.25 -1.20 11.38
N SER A 78 4.04 -1.53 11.72
CA SER A 78 3.29 -2.61 11.05
C SER A 78 1.89 -2.14 10.67
N VAL A 79 1.43 -2.61 9.52
CA VAL A 79 -0.01 -2.58 9.18
C VAL A 79 -0.62 -3.80 9.87
N GLY A 80 -1.22 -3.57 11.06
CA GLY A 80 -1.68 -4.66 11.93
C GLY A 80 -3.04 -5.24 11.54
N LEU A 81 -3.89 -4.43 10.90
CA LEU A 81 -5.26 -4.83 10.56
C LEU A 81 -5.51 -4.66 9.07
N SER A 82 -6.36 -5.54 8.52
CA SER A 82 -6.92 -5.38 7.18
C SER A 82 -8.02 -4.31 7.16
N ALA A 83 -8.55 -4.00 5.98
CA ALA A 83 -9.78 -3.22 5.87
C ALA A 83 -10.91 -3.96 6.61
N PRO A 84 -11.66 -3.31 7.52
CA PRO A 84 -12.72 -3.98 8.27
C PRO A 84 -13.98 -4.14 7.43
N LEU A 85 -14.80 -5.13 7.79
CA LEU A 85 -16.18 -5.19 7.34
C LEU A 85 -17.01 -4.07 7.96
N TYR A 86 -18.12 -3.75 7.33
CA TYR A 86 -19.06 -2.78 7.90
C TYR A 86 -19.52 -3.22 9.30
N GLY A 87 -19.32 -2.37 10.30
CA GLY A 87 -19.66 -2.65 11.68
C GLY A 87 -18.74 -3.63 12.43
N GLU A 88 -17.71 -4.21 11.82
CA GLU A 88 -16.88 -5.27 12.40
C GLU A 88 -16.31 -4.93 13.79
N HIS A 89 -15.98 -3.68 14.02
CA HIS A 89 -15.38 -3.24 15.29
C HIS A 89 -16.32 -2.44 16.19
N THR A 90 -17.55 -2.20 15.76
CA THR A 90 -18.52 -1.34 16.47
C THR A 90 -18.68 -1.72 17.94
N GLN A 91 -19.02 -2.98 18.22
CA GLN A 91 -19.23 -3.45 19.58
C GLN A 91 -17.95 -3.41 20.42
N LYS A 92 -16.80 -3.74 19.83
CA LYS A 92 -15.51 -3.68 20.51
C LYS A 92 -15.19 -2.25 20.95
N ILE A 93 -15.30 -1.30 20.03
CA ILE A 93 -15.01 0.11 20.29
C ILE A 93 -15.95 0.67 21.35
N LEU A 94 -17.25 0.37 21.29
CA LEU A 94 -18.20 0.84 22.28
C LEU A 94 -17.90 0.30 23.68
N ARG A 95 -17.47 -0.96 23.81
CA ARG A 95 -17.01 -1.52 25.09
C ARG A 95 -15.76 -0.83 25.62
N GLU A 96 -14.80 -0.54 24.76
CA GLU A 96 -13.55 0.16 25.11
C GLU A 96 -13.82 1.56 25.67
N ILE A 97 -14.84 2.27 25.18
CA ILE A 97 -15.26 3.59 25.68
C ILE A 97 -16.31 3.53 26.82
N GLY A 98 -16.61 2.34 27.34
CA GLY A 98 -17.37 2.16 28.57
C GLY A 98 -18.84 1.78 28.42
N TYR A 99 -19.36 1.55 27.22
CA TYR A 99 -20.73 1.07 27.06
C TYR A 99 -20.89 -0.37 27.57
N LYS A 100 -21.96 -0.62 28.31
CA LYS A 100 -22.34 -1.98 28.74
C LYS A 100 -22.95 -2.75 27.58
N LYS A 101 -22.87 -4.08 27.67
CA LYS A 101 -23.46 -4.96 26.66
C LYS A 101 -24.93 -4.66 26.40
N SER A 102 -25.74 -4.48 27.45
CA SER A 102 -27.16 -4.16 27.33
C SER A 102 -27.45 -2.86 26.58
N GLU A 103 -26.61 -1.84 26.73
CA GLU A 103 -26.75 -0.56 26.04
C GLU A 103 -26.44 -0.75 24.54
N ILE A 104 -25.39 -1.52 24.23
CA ILE A 104 -25.02 -1.86 22.85
C ILE A 104 -26.13 -2.65 22.16
N ASP A 105 -26.70 -3.64 22.86
CA ASP A 105 -27.79 -4.47 22.32
C ASP A 105 -29.04 -3.61 21.99
N ILE A 106 -29.33 -2.58 22.80
CA ILE A 106 -30.43 -1.62 22.52
C ILE A 106 -30.11 -0.80 21.27
N LEU A 107 -28.87 -0.31 21.13
CA LEU A 107 -28.45 0.48 19.96
C LEU A 107 -28.53 -0.33 18.66
N ILE A 108 -28.16 -1.61 18.71
CA ILE A 108 -28.30 -2.54 17.57
C ILE A 108 -29.77 -2.78 17.25
N ALA A 109 -30.59 -3.08 18.25
CA ALA A 109 -32.00 -3.32 18.06
C ALA A 109 -32.76 -2.11 17.48
N SER A 110 -32.31 -0.90 17.85
CA SER A 110 -32.81 0.37 17.33
C SER A 110 -32.23 0.76 15.97
N LYS A 111 -31.36 -0.07 15.37
CA LYS A 111 -30.65 0.18 14.10
C LYS A 111 -29.86 1.50 14.07
N ILE A 112 -29.38 1.95 15.24
CA ILE A 112 -28.53 3.14 15.37
C ILE A 112 -27.08 2.77 15.00
N ILE A 113 -26.69 1.52 15.27
CA ILE A 113 -25.38 0.97 14.96
C ILE A 113 -25.51 -0.39 14.26
N ALA A 114 -24.41 -0.81 13.60
CA ALA A 114 -24.26 -2.11 12.96
C ALA A 114 -23.31 -3.02 13.77
#